data_f0cefb191c47f0001b43ab300926c4b7
#
_entry.id   f0cefb191c47f0001b43ab300926c4b7
#
_cell.length_a   1.000
_cell.length_b   1.000
_cell.length_c   1.000
_cell.angle_alpha   90.00
_cell.angle_beta   90.00
_cell.angle_gamma   90.00
#
_symmetry.space_group_name_H-M   'P 1'
#
loop_
_entity.id
_entity.type
_entity.pdbx_description
1 polymer ?
#
loop_
_entity_poly.entity_id
_entity_poly.type
_entity_poly.pdbx_seq_one_letter_code
_entity_poly.pdbx_strand_id
1 'polypeptide(L)'
;FNVTIFEGQAEPGGVLMYGIPEYRLPKSVVRDEISKIEALGVQFITNCMVGENNVTIDSLFRAGYDAIFMGTGTSVPQNMDSTPGSNLHGVSQSTYFLHNVNAYNEGALTRDMVPLRDGERVGVIGGGNVAMDAARTAIRLGADVTVLYRKTQEEMPAIKSEYEEALKEGVKFEWKTTVEAFLKGKNGRLGSCVLNTPEGERVEKFDRIYLAIGSRPANRIVSTTEGIEVDEKGYVKVVERPFGMTTRRGVFAGGDVVHRPQTVVLAMKAAKEVAQGIAQYVDAIKLLEEAKRIEKQGIAE
;
A
#
# COMPACT_ATOMS: atom_id res chain seq x y z
N PHE A 1 -20.23 15.95 -11.41
CA PHE A 1 -20.39 14.96 -10.33
C PHE A 1 -19.97 15.58 -9.01
N ASN A 2 -20.69 15.27 -7.93
CA ASN A 2 -20.26 15.57 -6.56
C ASN A 2 -19.43 14.39 -6.07
N VAL A 3 -18.20 14.65 -5.59
CA VAL A 3 -17.27 13.62 -5.19
C VAL A 3 -16.91 13.78 -3.72
N THR A 4 -17.00 12.67 -2.98
CA THR A 4 -16.52 12.58 -1.59
C THR A 4 -15.50 11.46 -1.48
N ILE A 5 -14.35 11.74 -0.89
CA ILE A 5 -13.30 10.76 -0.62
C ILE A 5 -13.32 10.42 0.87
N PHE A 6 -13.54 9.15 1.18
CA PHE A 6 -13.44 8.60 2.53
C PHE A 6 -12.02 8.03 2.72
N GLU A 7 -11.26 8.62 3.62
CA GLU A 7 -9.87 8.27 3.89
C GLU A 7 -9.72 7.74 5.32
N GLY A 8 -9.13 6.57 5.47
CA GLY A 8 -8.94 5.93 6.76
C GLY A 8 -7.86 6.59 7.64
N GLN A 9 -6.93 7.31 7.02
CA GLN A 9 -5.84 8.00 7.70
C GLN A 9 -6.21 9.47 8.03
N ALA A 10 -5.35 10.14 8.79
CA ALA A 10 -5.52 11.54 9.16
C ALA A 10 -5.34 12.48 7.95
N GLU A 11 -4.44 12.14 7.04
CA GLU A 11 -4.22 12.89 5.81
C GLU A 11 -4.44 11.98 4.59
N PRO A 12 -5.04 12.49 3.51
CA PRO A 12 -5.16 11.74 2.27
C PRO A 12 -3.80 11.60 1.56
N GLY A 13 -3.68 10.59 0.69
CA GLY A 13 -2.46 10.33 -0.09
C GLY A 13 -1.90 8.92 0.06
N GLY A 14 -2.37 8.14 1.05
CA GLY A 14 -2.01 6.73 1.20
C GLY A 14 -0.49 6.51 1.19
N VAL A 15 0.00 5.62 0.31
CA VAL A 15 1.43 5.30 0.23
C VAL A 15 2.31 6.49 -0.16
N LEU A 16 1.79 7.48 -0.88
CA LEU A 16 2.52 8.70 -1.23
C LEU A 16 2.87 9.53 0.01
N MET A 17 1.93 9.60 0.95
CA MET A 17 2.08 10.33 2.21
C MET A 17 2.86 9.50 3.23
N TYR A 18 2.50 8.24 3.44
CA TYR A 18 2.96 7.44 4.57
C TYR A 18 4.07 6.44 4.23
N GLY A 19 4.21 6.00 2.96
CA GLY A 19 5.14 4.95 2.56
C GLY A 19 6.39 5.45 1.86
N ILE A 20 6.26 6.32 0.86
CA ILE A 20 7.40 6.82 0.09
C ILE A 20 8.23 7.79 0.95
N PRO A 21 9.56 7.66 1.02
CA PRO A 21 10.40 8.57 1.80
C PRO A 21 10.36 10.02 1.30
N GLU A 22 10.51 10.96 2.23
CA GLU A 22 10.52 12.41 1.96
C GLU A 22 11.53 12.81 0.86
N TYR A 23 12.72 12.22 0.87
CA TYR A 23 13.78 12.53 -0.12
C TYR A 23 13.45 12.08 -1.55
N ARG A 24 12.45 11.19 -1.73
CA ARG A 24 11.93 10.79 -3.06
C ARG A 24 10.70 11.57 -3.47
N LEU A 25 9.82 11.82 -2.50
CA LEU A 25 8.57 12.54 -2.71
C LEU A 25 8.29 13.43 -1.50
N PRO A 26 8.63 14.74 -1.60
CA PRO A 26 8.29 15.69 -0.55
C PRO A 26 6.77 15.72 -0.27
N LYS A 27 6.39 15.70 1.00
CA LYS A 27 4.97 15.66 1.40
C LYS A 27 4.21 16.91 1.02
N SER A 28 4.92 18.05 0.90
CA SER A 28 4.36 19.29 0.35
C SER A 28 3.78 19.09 -1.05
N VAL A 29 4.47 18.34 -1.93
CA VAL A 29 3.97 18.04 -3.29
C VAL A 29 2.66 17.26 -3.24
N VAL A 30 2.55 16.28 -2.34
CA VAL A 30 1.32 15.50 -2.17
C VAL A 30 0.17 16.39 -1.67
N ARG A 31 0.44 17.24 -0.68
CA ARG A 31 -0.55 18.20 -0.13
C ARG A 31 -0.99 19.22 -1.16
N ASP A 32 -0.06 19.72 -1.99
CA ASP A 32 -0.40 20.65 -3.07
C ASP A 32 -1.35 20.02 -4.10
N GLU A 33 -1.13 18.75 -4.46
CA GLU A 33 -2.04 18.03 -5.37
C GLU A 33 -3.40 17.78 -4.73
N ILE A 34 -3.46 17.43 -3.45
CA ILE A 34 -4.72 17.27 -2.70
C ILE A 34 -5.48 18.59 -2.65
N SER A 35 -4.81 19.71 -2.35
CA SER A 35 -5.43 21.04 -2.30
C SER A 35 -6.02 21.46 -3.66
N LYS A 36 -5.38 21.09 -4.77
CA LYS A 36 -5.93 21.32 -6.12
C LYS A 36 -7.23 20.51 -6.35
N ILE A 37 -7.26 19.27 -5.84
CA ILE A 37 -8.45 18.42 -5.92
C ILE A 37 -9.58 19.00 -5.07
N GLU A 38 -9.30 19.47 -3.85
CA GLU A 38 -10.26 20.16 -2.98
C GLU A 38 -10.82 21.42 -3.63
N ALA A 39 -9.96 22.19 -4.31
CA ALA A 39 -10.38 23.39 -5.04
C ALA A 39 -11.36 23.11 -6.19
N LEU A 40 -11.43 21.87 -6.68
CA LEU A 40 -12.44 21.41 -7.63
C LEU A 40 -13.80 21.08 -6.98
N GLY A 41 -13.91 21.21 -5.66
CA GLY A 41 -15.13 20.91 -4.89
C GLY A 41 -15.21 19.47 -4.36
N VAL A 42 -14.13 18.71 -4.45
CA VAL A 42 -14.06 17.36 -3.85
C VAL A 42 -13.97 17.46 -2.33
N GLN A 43 -14.81 16.70 -1.62
CA GLN A 43 -14.82 16.65 -0.16
C GLN A 43 -13.97 15.48 0.31
N PHE A 44 -13.14 15.70 1.35
CA PHE A 44 -12.38 14.65 2.03
C PHE A 44 -12.94 14.45 3.45
N ILE A 45 -13.23 13.20 3.79
CA ILE A 45 -13.63 12.76 5.13
C ILE A 45 -12.52 11.84 5.64
N THR A 46 -11.61 12.39 6.41
CA THR A 46 -10.45 11.68 6.98
C THR A 46 -10.79 10.95 8.27
N ASN A 47 -9.90 10.06 8.74
CA ASN A 47 -10.12 9.21 9.91
C ASN A 47 -11.42 8.38 9.79
N CYS A 48 -11.83 8.09 8.55
CA CYS A 48 -13.05 7.36 8.24
C CYS A 48 -12.74 6.03 7.55
N MET A 49 -12.78 4.96 8.30
CA MET A 49 -12.50 3.61 7.81
C MET A 49 -13.78 2.97 7.27
N VAL A 50 -13.89 2.86 5.94
CA VAL A 50 -15.01 2.16 5.30
C VAL A 50 -14.91 0.65 5.58
N GLY A 51 -16.02 0.04 5.98
CA GLY A 51 -16.11 -1.33 6.49
C GLY A 51 -16.05 -1.43 8.00
N GLU A 52 -16.02 -0.28 8.72
CA GLU A 52 -16.09 -0.18 10.19
C GLU A 52 -17.12 0.86 10.63
N ASN A 53 -17.51 0.83 11.90
CA ASN A 53 -18.30 1.88 12.57
C ASN A 53 -19.56 2.32 11.79
N ASN A 54 -20.28 1.37 11.18
CA ASN A 54 -21.48 1.60 10.37
C ASN A 54 -21.24 2.32 9.02
N VAL A 55 -20.02 2.67 8.65
CA VAL A 55 -19.68 3.17 7.32
C VAL A 55 -19.35 1.98 6.42
N THR A 56 -20.33 1.53 5.66
CA THR A 56 -20.20 0.39 4.72
C THR A 56 -20.61 0.84 3.32
N ILE A 57 -20.27 0.05 2.31
CA ILE A 57 -20.71 0.29 0.93
C ILE A 57 -22.25 0.43 0.89
N ASP A 58 -22.98 -0.43 1.61
CA ASP A 58 -24.44 -0.35 1.67
C ASP A 58 -24.96 0.91 2.34
N SER A 59 -24.27 1.39 3.39
CA SER A 59 -24.66 2.64 4.04
C SER A 59 -24.41 3.85 3.14
N LEU A 60 -23.36 3.83 2.32
CA LEU A 60 -23.08 4.88 1.35
C LEU A 60 -24.14 4.93 0.24
N PHE A 61 -24.55 3.78 -0.30
CA PHE A 61 -25.69 3.75 -1.24
C PHE A 61 -26.98 4.28 -0.61
N ARG A 62 -27.29 3.90 0.64
CA ARG A 62 -28.44 4.44 1.38
C ARG A 62 -28.35 5.96 1.63
N ALA A 63 -27.14 6.49 1.73
CA ALA A 63 -26.88 7.92 1.84
C ALA A 63 -27.00 8.68 0.51
N GLY A 64 -27.29 7.97 -0.59
CA GLY A 64 -27.59 8.58 -1.90
C GLY A 64 -26.40 8.66 -2.86
N TYR A 65 -25.29 7.96 -2.60
CA TYR A 65 -24.22 7.87 -3.59
C TYR A 65 -24.63 6.98 -4.75
N ASP A 66 -24.48 7.46 -5.98
CA ASP A 66 -24.83 6.74 -7.22
C ASP A 66 -23.83 5.66 -7.59
N ALA A 67 -22.55 5.88 -7.29
CA ALA A 67 -21.44 4.95 -7.54
C ALA A 67 -20.34 5.10 -6.50
N ILE A 68 -19.61 4.02 -6.25
CA ILE A 68 -18.53 3.97 -5.28
C ILE A 68 -17.27 3.45 -5.95
N PHE A 69 -16.13 4.13 -5.76
CA PHE A 69 -14.83 3.69 -6.23
C PHE A 69 -13.96 3.21 -5.06
N MET A 70 -13.41 2.00 -5.18
CA MET A 70 -12.47 1.43 -4.23
C MET A 70 -11.04 1.60 -4.75
N GLY A 71 -10.30 2.55 -4.19
CA GLY A 71 -8.89 2.81 -4.46
C GLY A 71 -7.98 2.50 -3.26
N THR A 72 -8.30 1.48 -2.49
CA THR A 72 -7.71 1.17 -1.17
C THR A 72 -6.30 0.58 -1.23
N GLY A 73 -5.81 0.25 -2.42
CA GLY A 73 -4.46 -0.30 -2.61
C GLY A 73 -4.22 -1.63 -1.90
N THR A 74 -2.98 -1.87 -1.48
CA THR A 74 -2.55 -3.07 -0.76
C THR A 74 -1.94 -2.68 0.58
N SER A 75 -2.72 -2.73 1.64
CA SER A 75 -2.33 -2.27 2.98
C SER A 75 -1.93 -3.38 3.96
N VAL A 76 -2.11 -4.66 3.59
CA VAL A 76 -1.74 -5.79 4.44
C VAL A 76 -0.38 -6.34 3.99
N PRO A 77 0.71 -6.12 4.76
CA PRO A 77 2.01 -6.63 4.41
C PRO A 77 2.05 -8.16 4.52
N GLN A 78 2.88 -8.78 3.69
CA GLN A 78 3.18 -10.22 3.80
C GLN A 78 4.19 -10.46 4.91
N ASN A 79 3.98 -11.55 5.65
CA ASN A 79 4.82 -11.96 6.77
C ASN A 79 5.65 -13.20 6.41
N MET A 80 6.58 -13.52 7.31
CA MET A 80 7.37 -14.76 7.31
C MET A 80 6.94 -15.66 8.47
N ASP A 81 5.64 -15.81 8.71
CA ASP A 81 5.08 -16.49 9.89
C ASP A 81 5.55 -17.96 10.03
N SER A 82 5.88 -18.62 8.92
CA SER A 82 6.44 -19.98 8.90
C SER A 82 7.93 -20.03 9.26
N THR A 83 8.65 -18.90 9.26
CA THR A 83 10.08 -18.84 9.57
C THR A 83 10.28 -18.74 11.08
N PRO A 84 11.03 -19.66 11.71
CA PRO A 84 11.28 -19.62 13.14
C PRO A 84 11.80 -18.27 13.62
N GLY A 85 11.22 -17.73 14.68
CA GLY A 85 11.62 -16.45 15.28
C GLY A 85 11.13 -15.20 14.55
N SER A 86 10.27 -15.31 13.55
CA SER A 86 9.71 -14.15 12.80
C SER A 86 8.97 -13.14 13.67
N ASN A 87 8.51 -13.53 14.85
CA ASN A 87 7.84 -12.69 15.84
C ASN A 87 8.79 -12.03 16.85
N LEU A 88 10.10 -12.20 16.73
CA LEU A 88 11.06 -11.58 17.62
C LEU A 88 11.03 -10.06 17.48
N HIS A 89 11.14 -9.37 18.62
CA HIS A 89 11.31 -7.93 18.62
C HIS A 89 12.61 -7.56 17.87
N GLY A 90 12.51 -6.74 16.84
CA GLY A 90 13.61 -6.44 15.91
C GLY A 90 13.30 -6.92 14.48
N VAL A 91 12.34 -7.85 14.32
CA VAL A 91 11.76 -8.18 13.01
C VAL A 91 10.49 -7.37 12.83
N SER A 92 10.38 -6.59 11.77
CA SER A 92 9.21 -5.76 11.50
C SER A 92 9.02 -5.49 10.00
N GLN A 93 7.87 -4.93 9.65
CA GLN A 93 7.55 -4.57 8.27
C GLN A 93 8.27 -3.28 7.85
N SER A 94 8.81 -3.26 6.64
CA SER A 94 9.41 -2.05 6.04
C SER A 94 8.41 -0.88 5.97
N THR A 95 7.15 -1.16 5.69
CA THR A 95 6.10 -0.15 5.64
C THR A 95 5.86 0.51 7.00
N TYR A 96 5.92 -0.25 8.09
CA TYR A 96 5.87 0.29 9.45
C TYR A 96 7.07 1.19 9.75
N PHE A 97 8.28 0.76 9.39
CA PHE A 97 9.49 1.56 9.54
C PHE A 97 9.41 2.87 8.77
N LEU A 98 9.06 2.82 7.48
CA LEU A 98 8.94 3.99 6.62
C LEU A 98 7.87 4.97 7.12
N HIS A 99 6.72 4.46 7.58
CA HIS A 99 5.66 5.26 8.18
C HIS A 99 6.18 6.05 9.40
N ASN A 100 6.87 5.38 10.32
CA ASN A 100 7.42 6.03 11.51
C ASN A 100 8.49 7.07 11.16
N VAL A 101 9.33 6.82 10.16
CA VAL A 101 10.33 7.80 9.71
C VAL A 101 9.67 9.01 9.08
N ASN A 102 8.66 8.82 8.22
CA ASN A 102 7.91 9.93 7.64
C ASN A 102 7.21 10.76 8.73
N ALA A 103 6.56 10.11 9.71
CA ALA A 103 5.93 10.78 10.84
C ALA A 103 6.94 11.53 11.73
N TYR A 104 8.15 11.00 11.90
CA TYR A 104 9.26 11.68 12.57
C TYR A 104 9.70 12.93 11.78
N ASN A 105 9.89 12.82 10.48
CA ASN A 105 10.28 13.94 9.62
C ASN A 105 9.24 15.08 9.64
N GLU A 106 7.96 14.74 9.78
CA GLU A 106 6.85 15.70 9.91
C GLU A 106 6.65 16.23 11.35
N GLY A 107 7.49 15.78 12.32
CA GLY A 107 7.40 16.22 13.72
C GLY A 107 6.27 15.58 14.52
N ALA A 108 5.55 14.60 13.97
CA ALA A 108 4.48 13.88 14.66
C ALA A 108 5.01 12.82 15.64
N LEU A 109 6.23 12.33 15.44
CA LEU A 109 6.93 11.40 16.32
C LEU A 109 8.30 11.94 16.72
N THR A 110 8.78 11.50 17.89
CA THR A 110 10.16 11.77 18.33
C THR A 110 11.14 10.71 17.81
N ARG A 111 12.44 11.02 17.80
CA ARG A 111 13.48 10.11 17.26
C ARG A 111 13.52 8.75 17.95
N ASP A 112 13.23 8.69 19.23
CA ASP A 112 13.18 7.45 20.02
C ASP A 112 12.02 6.52 19.64
N MET A 113 10.97 7.05 19.03
CA MET A 113 9.83 6.27 18.50
C MET A 113 10.12 5.65 17.12
N VAL A 114 11.13 6.13 16.41
CA VAL A 114 11.60 5.48 15.17
C VAL A 114 12.26 4.15 15.53
N PRO A 115 11.83 3.01 14.92
CA PRO A 115 12.32 1.70 15.31
C PRO A 115 13.72 1.39 14.73
N LEU A 116 14.66 2.31 14.90
CA LEU A 116 16.05 2.21 14.46
C LEU A 116 16.97 3.04 15.37
N ARG A 117 18.14 2.52 15.70
CA ARG A 117 19.21 3.24 16.40
C ARG A 117 20.42 3.41 15.47
N ASP A 118 21.18 4.45 15.71
CA ASP A 118 22.44 4.70 15.01
C ASP A 118 23.44 3.54 15.24
N GLY A 119 24.14 3.14 14.18
CA GLY A 119 25.10 2.03 14.21
C GLY A 119 24.49 0.61 14.25
N GLU A 120 23.15 0.45 14.30
CA GLU A 120 22.52 -0.87 14.21
C GLU A 120 22.79 -1.53 12.85
N ARG A 121 23.01 -2.85 12.86
CA ARG A 121 23.08 -3.68 11.64
C ARG A 121 21.69 -4.09 11.24
N VAL A 122 21.31 -3.68 10.04
CA VAL A 122 19.95 -3.87 9.50
C VAL A 122 19.99 -4.79 8.29
N GLY A 123 19.19 -5.85 8.33
CA GLY A 123 18.86 -6.63 7.15
C GLY A 123 17.52 -6.17 6.56
N VAL A 124 17.48 -5.99 5.25
CA VAL A 124 16.23 -5.73 4.53
C VAL A 124 15.93 -6.92 3.62
N ILE A 125 14.84 -7.64 3.88
CA ILE A 125 14.47 -8.82 3.10
C ILE A 125 13.52 -8.41 1.98
N GLY A 126 14.00 -8.50 0.73
CA GLY A 126 13.24 -8.18 -0.47
C GLY A 126 14.06 -7.47 -1.53
N GLY A 127 13.52 -7.35 -2.75
CA GLY A 127 14.24 -6.73 -3.88
C GLY A 127 13.37 -5.74 -4.67
N GLY A 128 12.25 -5.28 -4.13
CA GLY A 128 11.37 -4.27 -4.74
C GLY A 128 11.73 -2.84 -4.33
N ASN A 129 11.01 -1.86 -4.88
CA ASN A 129 11.21 -0.44 -4.55
C ASN A 129 11.07 -0.15 -3.05
N VAL A 130 10.16 -0.83 -2.35
CA VAL A 130 9.99 -0.70 -0.89
C VAL A 130 11.26 -1.16 -0.14
N ALA A 131 11.96 -2.18 -0.65
CA ALA A 131 13.22 -2.62 -0.06
C ALA A 131 14.32 -1.55 -0.24
N MET A 132 14.38 -0.93 -1.42
CA MET A 132 15.30 0.19 -1.68
C MET A 132 14.99 1.38 -0.78
N ASP A 133 13.72 1.74 -0.65
CA ASP A 133 13.27 2.83 0.21
C ASP A 133 13.64 2.58 1.68
N ALA A 134 13.39 1.37 2.19
CA ALA A 134 13.73 1.01 3.56
C ALA A 134 15.26 0.98 3.79
N ALA A 135 16.03 0.42 2.85
CA ALA A 135 17.47 0.34 2.96
C ALA A 135 18.12 1.73 2.93
N ARG A 136 17.76 2.58 1.97
CA ARG A 136 18.28 3.96 1.84
C ARG A 136 17.86 4.82 3.04
N THR A 137 16.63 4.66 3.52
CA THR A 137 16.16 5.36 4.73
C THR A 137 16.95 4.92 5.96
N ALA A 138 17.20 3.64 6.13
CA ALA A 138 17.96 3.12 7.28
C ALA A 138 19.42 3.60 7.26
N ILE A 139 20.09 3.59 6.09
CA ILE A 139 21.48 4.05 5.97
C ILE A 139 21.61 5.55 6.27
N ARG A 140 20.64 6.36 5.80
CA ARG A 140 20.58 7.80 6.10
C ARG A 140 20.35 8.10 7.58
N LEU A 141 19.83 7.15 8.34
CA LEU A 141 19.66 7.23 9.78
C LEU A 141 20.82 6.59 10.56
N GLY A 142 21.97 6.31 9.89
CA GLY A 142 23.21 5.86 10.51
C GLY A 142 23.34 4.34 10.68
N ALA A 143 22.50 3.52 10.07
CA ALA A 143 22.60 2.07 10.14
C ALA A 143 23.62 1.48 9.14
N ASP A 144 24.17 0.29 9.46
CA ASP A 144 24.88 -0.57 8.50
C ASP A 144 23.86 -1.52 7.86
N VAL A 145 23.61 -1.39 6.54
CA VAL A 145 22.46 -2.01 5.87
C VAL A 145 22.88 -3.03 4.84
N THR A 146 22.28 -4.22 4.92
CA THR A 146 22.40 -5.29 3.91
C THR A 146 21.03 -5.70 3.41
N VAL A 147 20.83 -5.63 2.11
CA VAL A 147 19.63 -6.17 1.44
C VAL A 147 19.84 -7.64 1.14
N LEU A 148 18.94 -8.48 1.64
CA LEU A 148 18.95 -9.93 1.44
C LEU A 148 17.91 -10.28 0.37
N TYR A 149 18.34 -10.75 -0.79
CA TYR A 149 17.44 -11.06 -1.89
C TYR A 149 17.61 -12.49 -2.40
N ARG A 150 16.50 -13.23 -2.46
CA ARG A 150 16.45 -14.66 -2.81
C ARG A 150 16.84 -15.03 -4.25
N LYS A 151 16.93 -14.03 -5.14
CA LYS A 151 17.25 -14.20 -6.56
C LYS A 151 18.49 -13.42 -6.96
N THR A 152 18.76 -13.34 -8.26
CA THR A 152 19.87 -12.57 -8.81
C THR A 152 19.55 -11.08 -8.91
N GLN A 153 20.57 -10.28 -9.18
CA GLN A 153 20.43 -8.84 -9.43
C GLN A 153 19.53 -8.56 -10.64
N GLU A 154 19.67 -9.35 -11.71
CA GLU A 154 18.91 -9.19 -12.96
C GLU A 154 17.41 -9.47 -12.77
N GLU A 155 17.07 -10.30 -11.79
CA GLU A 155 15.68 -10.65 -11.46
C GLU A 155 15.05 -9.71 -10.44
N MET A 156 15.81 -8.71 -9.97
CA MET A 156 15.32 -7.75 -8.97
C MET A 156 14.26 -6.82 -9.57
N PRO A 157 13.06 -6.73 -8.96
CA PRO A 157 11.97 -5.93 -9.52
C PRO A 157 12.09 -4.42 -9.22
N ALA A 158 13.05 -3.99 -8.40
CA ALA A 158 13.27 -2.57 -8.14
C ALA A 158 13.71 -1.83 -9.41
N ILE A 159 13.33 -0.56 -9.51
CA ILE A 159 13.79 0.32 -10.59
C ILE A 159 15.31 0.43 -10.53
N LYS A 160 15.97 0.26 -11.68
CA LYS A 160 17.43 0.21 -11.77
C LYS A 160 18.11 1.44 -11.14
N SER A 161 17.58 2.64 -11.35
CA SER A 161 18.10 3.86 -10.75
C SER A 161 18.03 3.85 -9.22
N GLU A 162 16.97 3.27 -8.62
CA GLU A 162 16.85 3.16 -7.16
C GLU A 162 17.89 2.20 -6.56
N TYR A 163 18.18 1.12 -7.25
CA TYR A 163 19.25 0.20 -6.89
C TYR A 163 20.63 0.89 -6.98
N GLU A 164 20.90 1.60 -8.08
CA GLU A 164 22.16 2.32 -8.27
C GLU A 164 22.38 3.40 -7.18
N GLU A 165 21.32 4.12 -6.81
CA GLU A 165 21.38 5.09 -5.72
C GLU A 165 21.60 4.42 -4.36
N ALA A 166 20.97 3.27 -4.09
CA ALA A 166 21.19 2.50 -2.87
C ALA A 166 22.66 2.05 -2.75
N LEU A 167 23.27 1.59 -3.85
CA LEU A 167 24.72 1.24 -3.89
C LEU A 167 25.60 2.46 -3.60
N LYS A 168 25.32 3.62 -4.21
CA LYS A 168 26.09 4.85 -3.98
C LYS A 168 26.02 5.31 -2.52
N GLU A 169 24.88 5.11 -1.87
CA GLU A 169 24.68 5.43 -0.46
C GLU A 169 25.34 4.41 0.49
N GLY A 170 25.89 3.29 -0.04
CA GLY A 170 26.65 2.30 0.74
C GLY A 170 25.82 1.09 1.20
N VAL A 171 24.60 0.90 0.65
CA VAL A 171 23.81 -0.32 0.91
C VAL A 171 24.52 -1.53 0.32
N LYS A 172 24.69 -2.57 1.14
CA LYS A 172 25.24 -3.88 0.73
C LYS A 172 24.12 -4.77 0.21
N PHE A 173 24.46 -5.66 -0.73
CA PHE A 173 23.51 -6.60 -1.31
C PHE A 173 24.05 -8.03 -1.23
N GLU A 174 23.17 -8.95 -0.81
CA GLU A 174 23.40 -10.38 -0.85
C GLU A 174 22.35 -11.06 -1.72
N TRP A 175 22.81 -11.61 -2.83
CA TRP A 175 22.01 -12.26 -3.83
C TRP A 175 21.84 -13.75 -3.54
N LYS A 176 20.73 -14.35 -4.02
CA LYS A 176 20.40 -15.78 -3.83
C LYS A 176 20.44 -16.19 -2.36
N THR A 177 20.11 -15.24 -1.48
CA THR A 177 20.16 -15.41 -0.03
C THR A 177 18.76 -15.42 0.55
N THR A 178 18.45 -16.43 1.35
CA THR A 178 17.19 -16.55 2.12
C THR A 178 17.47 -16.61 3.61
N VAL A 179 16.46 -16.21 4.40
CA VAL A 179 16.51 -16.31 5.87
C VAL A 179 15.74 -17.55 6.28
N GLU A 180 16.42 -18.52 6.91
CA GLU A 180 15.83 -19.76 7.37
C GLU A 180 15.34 -19.69 8.83
N ALA A 181 15.98 -18.84 9.65
CA ALA A 181 15.56 -18.59 11.02
C ALA A 181 16.05 -17.24 11.55
N PHE A 182 15.27 -16.66 12.44
CA PHE A 182 15.66 -15.50 13.24
C PHE A 182 16.02 -15.99 14.65
N LEU A 183 17.21 -15.64 15.12
CA LEU A 183 17.75 -16.13 16.37
C LEU A 183 17.73 -15.04 17.45
N LYS A 184 17.29 -15.45 18.64
CA LYS A 184 17.17 -14.58 19.81
C LYS A 184 18.56 -14.20 20.34
N GLY A 185 18.81 -12.92 20.53
CA GLY A 185 20.01 -12.40 21.19
C GLY A 185 19.89 -12.43 22.73
N LYS A 186 20.95 -11.98 23.39
CA LYS A 186 21.05 -12.00 24.87
C LYS A 186 19.95 -11.19 25.59
N ASN A 187 19.44 -10.15 24.95
CA ASN A 187 18.38 -9.25 25.49
C ASN A 187 16.96 -9.72 25.15
N GLY A 188 16.80 -10.92 24.58
CA GLY A 188 15.49 -11.42 24.19
C GLY A 188 14.95 -10.91 22.85
N ARG A 189 15.67 -10.00 22.18
CA ARG A 189 15.35 -9.44 20.86
C ARG A 189 16.06 -10.24 19.77
N LEU A 190 15.86 -9.85 18.50
CA LEU A 190 16.68 -10.35 17.40
C LEU A 190 18.17 -10.11 17.70
N GLY A 191 19.02 -11.07 17.39
CA GLY A 191 20.46 -10.97 17.53
C GLY A 191 21.24 -11.47 16.32
N SER A 192 20.66 -12.39 15.56
CA SER A 192 21.23 -12.91 14.32
C SER A 192 20.19 -13.62 13.47
N CYS A 193 20.53 -13.93 12.23
CA CYS A 193 19.75 -14.75 11.33
C CYS A 193 20.56 -15.95 10.82
N VAL A 194 19.90 -17.05 10.59
CA VAL A 194 20.43 -18.16 9.79
C VAL A 194 20.15 -17.85 8.34
N LEU A 195 21.19 -17.67 7.55
CA LEU A 195 21.10 -17.36 6.13
C LEU A 195 21.48 -18.61 5.31
N ASN A 196 20.68 -18.93 4.31
CA ASN A 196 21.03 -19.89 3.28
C ASN A 196 21.53 -19.10 2.05
N THR A 197 22.78 -19.32 1.69
CA THR A 197 23.51 -18.60 0.63
C THR A 197 24.05 -19.58 -0.41
N PRO A 198 24.53 -19.11 -1.57
CA PRO A 198 25.20 -20.00 -2.55
C PRO A 198 26.40 -20.77 -2.01
N GLU A 199 27.06 -20.22 -0.98
CA GLU A 199 28.23 -20.84 -0.34
C GLU A 199 27.83 -21.77 0.81
N GLY A 200 26.55 -21.87 1.13
CA GLY A 200 25.99 -22.68 2.21
C GLY A 200 25.36 -21.88 3.32
N GLU A 201 24.97 -22.58 4.37
CA GLU A 201 24.31 -21.96 5.52
C GLU A 201 25.34 -21.26 6.43
N ARG A 202 24.99 -20.06 6.89
CA ARG A 202 25.77 -19.32 7.87
C ARG A 202 24.88 -18.50 8.81
N VAL A 203 25.42 -18.17 9.98
CA VAL A 203 24.79 -17.28 10.96
C VAL A 203 25.40 -15.90 10.85
N GLU A 204 24.53 -14.90 10.64
CA GLU A 204 24.94 -13.50 10.55
C GLU A 204 24.19 -12.63 11.57
N LYS A 205 24.91 -11.65 12.13
CA LYS A 205 24.36 -10.77 13.17
C LYS A 205 23.57 -9.64 12.56
N PHE A 206 22.33 -9.48 13.01
CA PHE A 206 21.47 -8.33 12.73
C PHE A 206 20.79 -7.87 14.02
N ASP A 207 20.73 -6.57 14.20
CA ASP A 207 19.99 -5.93 15.30
C ASP A 207 18.53 -5.73 14.92
N ARG A 208 18.29 -5.57 13.59
CA ARG A 208 16.95 -5.43 13.00
C ARG A 208 16.83 -6.11 11.65
N ILE A 209 15.60 -6.55 11.39
CA ILE A 209 15.18 -6.99 10.05
C ILE A 209 13.93 -6.24 9.65
N TYR A 210 13.95 -5.70 8.44
CA TYR A 210 12.77 -5.10 7.80
C TYR A 210 12.30 -5.97 6.65
N LEU A 211 11.03 -6.42 6.72
CA LEU A 211 10.42 -7.24 5.69
C LEU A 211 9.84 -6.35 4.59
N ALA A 212 10.32 -6.51 3.36
CA ALA A 212 9.88 -5.82 2.15
C ALA A 212 9.45 -6.82 1.06
N ILE A 213 8.73 -7.87 1.47
CA ILE A 213 8.36 -9.02 0.63
C ILE A 213 7.00 -8.89 -0.04
N GLY A 214 6.46 -7.68 -0.06
CA GLY A 214 5.20 -7.32 -0.71
C GLY A 214 4.02 -7.21 0.24
N SER A 215 2.88 -6.84 -0.32
CA SER A 215 1.62 -6.65 0.37
C SER A 215 0.45 -7.19 -0.44
N ARG A 216 -0.71 -7.31 0.19
CA ARG A 216 -1.97 -7.73 -0.42
C ARG A 216 -3.09 -6.76 -0.04
N PRO A 217 -4.21 -6.73 -0.79
CA PRO A 217 -5.37 -5.95 -0.41
C PRO A 217 -5.90 -6.34 0.99
N ALA A 218 -6.40 -5.37 1.72
CA ALA A 218 -7.19 -5.64 2.92
C ALA A 218 -8.58 -6.13 2.52
N ASN A 219 -9.10 -7.13 3.22
CA ASN A 219 -10.41 -7.69 2.93
C ASN A 219 -11.56 -6.99 3.68
N ARG A 220 -11.30 -5.95 4.45
CA ARG A 220 -12.30 -5.29 5.32
C ARG A 220 -13.56 -4.90 4.56
N ILE A 221 -13.45 -4.16 3.46
CA ILE A 221 -14.61 -3.75 2.67
C ILE A 221 -15.31 -4.98 2.07
N VAL A 222 -14.54 -5.89 1.48
CA VAL A 222 -15.08 -7.10 0.85
C VAL A 222 -15.81 -8.00 1.85
N SER A 223 -15.26 -8.18 3.05
CA SER A 223 -15.87 -9.01 4.10
C SER A 223 -17.14 -8.41 4.71
N THR A 224 -17.34 -7.11 4.57
CA THR A 224 -18.54 -6.38 5.08
C THR A 224 -19.50 -5.97 3.98
N THR A 225 -19.27 -6.41 2.74
CA THR A 225 -20.06 -6.02 1.57
C THR A 225 -20.35 -7.25 0.71
N GLU A 226 -21.60 -7.61 0.62
CA GLU A 226 -22.04 -8.74 -0.22
C GLU A 226 -21.87 -8.43 -1.72
N GLY A 227 -21.51 -9.42 -2.53
CA GLY A 227 -21.47 -9.35 -3.99
C GLY A 227 -20.16 -8.78 -4.58
N ILE A 228 -19.15 -8.45 -3.77
CA ILE A 228 -17.82 -8.11 -4.27
C ILE A 228 -16.95 -9.36 -4.22
N GLU A 229 -16.58 -9.89 -5.39
CA GLU A 229 -15.69 -11.05 -5.50
C GLU A 229 -14.22 -10.61 -5.58
N VAL A 230 -13.36 -11.49 -5.07
CA VAL A 230 -11.90 -11.39 -5.16
C VAL A 230 -11.31 -12.63 -5.81
N ASP A 231 -10.08 -12.53 -6.27
CA ASP A 231 -9.30 -13.69 -6.70
C ASP A 231 -8.72 -14.45 -5.49
N GLU A 232 -8.00 -15.54 -5.76
CA GLU A 232 -7.36 -16.38 -4.74
C GLU A 232 -6.34 -15.63 -3.86
N LYS A 233 -5.87 -14.47 -4.31
CA LYS A 233 -4.89 -13.62 -3.62
C LYS A 233 -5.52 -12.40 -2.92
N GLY A 234 -6.85 -12.25 -3.04
CA GLY A 234 -7.61 -11.17 -2.43
C GLY A 234 -7.72 -9.90 -3.28
N TYR A 235 -7.31 -9.91 -4.55
CA TYR A 235 -7.51 -8.79 -5.47
C TYR A 235 -8.94 -8.75 -5.97
N VAL A 236 -9.52 -7.54 -6.00
CA VAL A 236 -10.91 -7.33 -6.42
C VAL A 236 -11.06 -7.64 -7.92
N LYS A 237 -12.05 -8.47 -8.25
CA LYS A 237 -12.40 -8.77 -9.64
C LYS A 237 -13.19 -7.62 -10.24
N VAL A 238 -12.84 -7.21 -11.45
CA VAL A 238 -13.52 -6.15 -12.21
C VAL A 238 -13.87 -6.62 -13.62
N VAL A 239 -14.88 -5.98 -14.21
CA VAL A 239 -15.30 -6.21 -15.59
C VAL A 239 -14.79 -5.11 -16.52
N GLU A 240 -14.78 -5.41 -17.82
CA GLU A 240 -14.32 -4.46 -18.85
C GLU A 240 -15.39 -3.42 -19.24
N ARG A 241 -16.69 -3.73 -19.02
CA ARG A 241 -17.80 -2.84 -19.39
C ARG A 241 -18.92 -2.86 -18.37
N PRO A 242 -19.17 -1.75 -17.65
CA PRO A 242 -18.34 -0.52 -17.64
C PRO A 242 -17.00 -0.77 -17.00
N PHE A 243 -15.95 -0.18 -17.56
CA PHE A 243 -14.58 -0.49 -17.15
C PHE A 243 -14.35 -0.25 -15.65
N GLY A 244 -13.77 -1.24 -15.00
CA GLY A 244 -13.45 -1.19 -13.58
C GLY A 244 -14.62 -1.46 -12.62
N MET A 245 -15.83 -1.76 -13.10
CA MET A 245 -16.93 -2.15 -12.22
C MET A 245 -16.63 -3.54 -11.63
N THR A 246 -16.86 -3.69 -10.32
CA THR A 246 -16.72 -4.98 -9.64
C THR A 246 -17.88 -5.91 -9.97
N THR A 247 -17.89 -7.10 -9.39
CA THR A 247 -19.06 -8.02 -9.48
C THR A 247 -20.30 -7.44 -8.78
N ARG A 248 -20.15 -6.44 -7.93
CA ARG A 248 -21.25 -5.68 -7.34
C ARG A 248 -21.56 -4.44 -8.15
N ARG A 249 -22.82 -4.34 -8.64
CA ARG A 249 -23.31 -3.20 -9.43
C ARG A 249 -23.10 -1.87 -8.69
N GLY A 250 -22.56 -0.86 -9.40
CA GLY A 250 -22.31 0.48 -8.88
C GLY A 250 -21.05 0.61 -8.04
N VAL A 251 -20.35 -0.48 -7.78
CA VAL A 251 -19.06 -0.49 -7.10
C VAL A 251 -17.95 -0.72 -8.11
N PHE A 252 -16.98 0.18 -8.13
CA PHE A 252 -15.83 0.18 -9.03
C PHE A 252 -14.55 0.03 -8.24
N ALA A 253 -13.50 -0.48 -8.87
CA ALA A 253 -12.18 -0.61 -8.26
C ALA A 253 -11.07 -0.36 -9.28
N GLY A 254 -9.92 0.12 -8.81
CA GLY A 254 -8.76 0.37 -9.65
C GLY A 254 -7.47 0.54 -8.86
N GLY A 255 -6.34 0.52 -9.56
CA GLY A 255 -5.02 0.55 -8.95
C GLY A 255 -4.65 -0.77 -8.28
N ASP A 256 -3.83 -0.70 -7.23
CA ASP A 256 -3.22 -1.88 -6.60
C ASP A 256 -4.20 -2.83 -5.91
N VAL A 257 -5.43 -2.40 -5.66
CA VAL A 257 -6.49 -3.28 -5.10
C VAL A 257 -7.02 -4.28 -6.14
N VAL A 258 -6.82 -3.99 -7.44
CA VAL A 258 -7.20 -4.84 -8.59
C VAL A 258 -5.99 -5.51 -9.21
N HIS A 259 -4.95 -4.73 -9.42
CA HIS A 259 -3.71 -5.18 -10.04
C HIS A 259 -2.64 -5.37 -8.96
N ARG A 260 -1.63 -6.18 -9.22
CA ARG A 260 -0.49 -6.28 -8.30
C ARG A 260 0.17 -4.92 -8.15
N PRO A 261 0.69 -4.58 -6.94
CA PRO A 261 1.37 -3.30 -6.71
C PRO A 261 2.46 -3.04 -7.73
N GLN A 262 2.43 -1.86 -8.33
CA GLN A 262 3.38 -1.44 -9.34
C GLN A 262 3.85 0.01 -9.07
N THR A 263 3.59 0.92 -10.01
CA THR A 263 4.00 2.30 -9.90
C THR A 263 2.80 3.23 -9.71
N VAL A 264 3.04 4.39 -9.13
CA VAL A 264 2.03 5.46 -8.98
C VAL A 264 1.42 5.83 -10.32
N VAL A 265 2.24 5.91 -11.38
CA VAL A 265 1.78 6.25 -12.75
C VAL A 265 0.74 5.24 -13.26
N LEU A 266 0.94 3.96 -13.00
CA LEU A 266 -0.01 2.91 -13.42
C LEU A 266 -1.30 2.95 -12.60
N ALA A 267 -1.22 3.24 -11.31
CA ALA A 267 -2.40 3.46 -10.48
C ALA A 267 -3.21 4.67 -10.96
N MET A 268 -2.56 5.78 -11.30
CA MET A 268 -3.20 6.97 -11.88
C MET A 268 -3.85 6.68 -13.23
N LYS A 269 -3.18 5.91 -14.10
CA LYS A 269 -3.74 5.48 -15.38
C LYS A 269 -5.02 4.68 -15.16
N ALA A 270 -4.98 3.65 -14.32
CA ALA A 270 -6.15 2.84 -13.98
C ALA A 270 -7.30 3.68 -13.43
N ALA A 271 -7.02 4.62 -12.53
CA ALA A 271 -8.04 5.52 -11.97
C ALA A 271 -8.72 6.39 -13.04
N LYS A 272 -7.96 6.91 -14.02
CA LYS A 272 -8.54 7.70 -15.14
C LYS A 272 -9.45 6.86 -16.03
N GLU A 273 -9.08 5.62 -16.32
CA GLU A 273 -9.91 4.71 -17.12
C GLU A 273 -11.18 4.32 -16.37
N VAL A 274 -11.09 4.01 -15.09
CA VAL A 274 -12.24 3.69 -14.24
C VAL A 274 -13.17 4.89 -14.06
N ALA A 275 -12.64 6.11 -13.95
CA ALA A 275 -13.45 7.32 -13.86
C ALA A 275 -14.39 7.50 -15.06
N GLN A 276 -13.94 7.16 -16.27
CA GLN A 276 -14.79 7.14 -17.47
C GLN A 276 -15.89 6.07 -17.36
N GLY A 277 -15.57 4.88 -16.87
CA GLY A 277 -16.54 3.82 -16.63
C GLY A 277 -17.62 4.23 -15.61
N ILE A 278 -17.23 4.92 -14.54
CA ILE A 278 -18.15 5.46 -13.53
C ILE A 278 -19.09 6.51 -14.18
N ALA A 279 -18.55 7.45 -14.96
CA ALA A 279 -19.33 8.47 -15.62
C ALA A 279 -20.41 7.85 -16.54
N GLN A 280 -20.00 6.92 -17.41
CA GLN A 280 -20.92 6.20 -18.28
C GLN A 280 -22.03 5.45 -17.51
N TYR A 281 -21.68 4.82 -16.42
CA TYR A 281 -22.62 4.10 -15.57
C TYR A 281 -23.64 5.03 -14.92
N VAL A 282 -23.19 6.12 -14.32
CA VAL A 282 -24.07 7.09 -13.64
C VAL A 282 -25.00 7.78 -14.64
N ASP A 283 -24.50 8.18 -15.81
CA ASP A 283 -25.31 8.77 -16.88
C ASP A 283 -26.39 7.79 -17.38
N ALA A 284 -26.03 6.51 -17.57
CA ALA A 284 -26.99 5.48 -17.97
C ALA A 284 -28.09 5.25 -16.91
N ILE A 285 -27.75 5.26 -15.63
CA ILE A 285 -28.77 5.14 -14.55
C ILE A 285 -29.71 6.31 -14.57
N LYS A 286 -29.22 7.55 -14.66
CA LYS A 286 -30.07 8.77 -14.70
C LYS A 286 -31.04 8.74 -15.88
N LEU A 287 -30.57 8.34 -17.06
CA LEU A 287 -31.44 8.18 -18.23
C LEU A 287 -32.53 7.12 -18.03
N LEU A 288 -32.19 5.98 -17.40
CA LEU A 288 -33.15 4.93 -17.09
C LEU A 288 -34.20 5.39 -16.06
N GLU A 289 -33.80 6.16 -15.06
CA GLU A 289 -34.72 6.72 -14.05
C GLU A 289 -35.64 7.76 -14.65
N GLU A 290 -35.15 8.61 -15.54
CA GLU A 290 -35.96 9.59 -16.26
C GLU A 290 -36.96 8.90 -17.17
N ALA A 291 -36.53 7.88 -17.94
CA ALA A 291 -37.42 7.09 -18.79
C ALA A 291 -38.58 6.45 -17.98
N LYS A 292 -38.26 5.84 -16.83
CA LYS A 292 -39.27 5.26 -15.92
C LYS A 292 -40.24 6.32 -15.35
N ARG A 293 -39.75 7.53 -15.10
CA ARG A 293 -40.56 8.63 -14.61
C ARG A 293 -41.58 9.09 -15.68
N ILE A 294 -41.10 9.21 -16.92
CA ILE A 294 -41.95 9.57 -18.08
C ILE A 294 -43.02 8.50 -18.31
N GLU A 295 -42.60 7.21 -18.30
CA GLU A 295 -43.52 6.08 -18.46
C GLU A 295 -44.66 6.10 -17.42
N LYS A 296 -44.29 6.33 -16.13
CA LYS A 296 -45.27 6.42 -15.04
C LYS A 296 -46.21 7.62 -15.16
N GLN A 297 -45.75 8.73 -15.73
CA GLN A 297 -46.59 9.93 -15.98
C GLN A 297 -47.53 9.75 -17.18
N GLY A 298 -47.05 9.07 -18.26
CA GLY A 298 -47.86 8.78 -19.44
C GLY A 298 -48.90 7.67 -19.28
N ILE A 299 -48.83 6.87 -18.20
CA ILE A 299 -49.86 5.88 -17.84
C ILE A 299 -50.93 6.50 -16.94
N ALA A 300 -50.67 7.72 -16.40
CA ALA A 300 -51.61 8.45 -15.53
C ALA A 300 -52.54 9.43 -16.30
N GLU A 301 -52.38 9.57 -17.62
CA GLU A 301 -53.29 10.21 -18.57
C GLU A 301 -54.17 9.17 -19.29
#